data_7a20d66cb0c0e3536d530ea6a15f1819
#
_entry.id   7a20d66cb0c0e3536d530ea6a15f1819
#
_cell.length_a   1.000
_cell.length_b   1.000
_cell.length_c   1.000
_cell.angle_alpha   90.00
_cell.angle_beta   90.00
_cell.angle_gamma   90.00
#
_symmetry.space_group_name_H-M   'P 1'
#
loop_
_entity.id
_entity.type
_entity.pdbx_description
1 polymer ?
#
loop_
_entity_poly.entity_id
_entity_poly.type
_entity_poly.pdbx_seq_one_letter_code
_entity_poly.pdbx_strand_id
1 'polypeptide(L)'
;MVRTDDIYELRLFDRPLLRFSFGEDDPVLLREWDASAEGLMPLGLELTDEGLWRWLSTRAIPQNRRFATELCRSLGLSTNDRSGILAVSKALSLNDSYWIAPANSEDAFAACNLFDNGFSSVLAAVAYTGVVSDQRGLTPATPELTTNGNLRKAAHRGGRRAPPVQGQLR
;
A
#
# COMPACT_ATOMS: atom_id res chain seq x y z
N MET A 1 12.47 -2.24 9.53
CA MET A 1 12.56 -1.23 10.60
C MET A 1 12.86 0.09 9.94
N VAL A 2 11.93 1.02 9.98
CA VAL A 2 12.11 2.39 9.47
C VAL A 2 13.03 3.12 10.44
N ARG A 3 14.02 3.85 9.92
CA ARG A 3 14.94 4.64 10.74
C ARG A 3 14.37 6.05 10.89
N THR A 4 14.50 6.64 12.06
CA THR A 4 14.04 8.00 12.38
C THR A 4 14.65 9.09 11.49
N ASP A 5 15.80 8.80 10.88
CA ASP A 5 16.51 9.72 10.00
C ASP A 5 16.12 9.60 8.52
N ASP A 6 15.32 8.58 8.16
CA ASP A 6 14.92 8.38 6.78
C ASP A 6 13.86 9.42 6.38
N ILE A 7 14.19 10.22 5.37
CA ILE A 7 13.26 11.20 4.79
C ILE A 7 12.40 10.51 3.73
N TYR A 8 11.10 10.70 3.85
CA TYR A 8 10.09 10.26 2.90
C TYR A 8 9.45 11.44 2.19
N GLU A 9 8.96 11.20 1.00
CA GLU A 9 8.16 12.14 0.23
C GLU A 9 6.73 11.61 0.08
N LEU A 10 5.75 12.48 0.29
CA LEU A 10 4.41 12.28 -0.24
C LEU A 10 4.41 12.77 -1.69
N ARG A 11 4.02 11.90 -2.61
CA ARG A 11 3.98 12.18 -4.04
C ARG A 11 2.56 12.03 -4.59
N LEU A 12 2.23 12.86 -5.57
CA LEU A 12 1.09 12.67 -6.45
C LEU A 12 1.63 12.25 -7.82
N PHE A 13 1.34 11.02 -8.26
CA PHE A 13 2.10 10.37 -9.32
C PHE A 13 3.60 10.43 -9.00
N ASP A 14 4.43 10.98 -9.89
CA ASP A 14 5.87 11.13 -9.67
C ASP A 14 6.27 12.51 -9.13
N ARG A 15 5.31 13.41 -8.85
CA ARG A 15 5.56 14.74 -8.32
C ARG A 15 5.64 14.73 -6.79
N PRO A 16 6.77 15.10 -6.18
CA PRO A 16 6.85 15.27 -4.73
C PRO A 16 6.06 16.52 -4.30
N LEU A 17 5.34 16.41 -3.18
CA LEU A 17 4.49 17.47 -2.63
C LEU A 17 5.03 17.95 -1.28
N LEU A 18 5.43 17.05 -0.42
CA LEU A 18 5.98 17.35 0.90
C LEU A 18 6.97 16.27 1.34
N ARG A 19 7.84 16.62 2.29
CA ARG A 19 8.81 15.72 2.93
C ARG A 19 8.53 15.58 4.41
N PHE A 20 8.74 14.38 4.92
CA PHE A 20 8.54 14.04 6.32
C PHE A 20 9.47 12.92 6.75
N SER A 21 9.57 12.69 8.04
CA SER A 21 10.22 11.51 8.62
C SER A 21 9.28 10.82 9.60
N PHE A 22 9.43 9.51 9.80
CA PHE A 22 8.76 8.81 10.89
C PHE A 22 9.51 9.05 12.21
N GLY A 23 8.79 9.37 13.28
CA GLY A 23 9.32 9.47 14.63
C GLY A 23 9.47 8.10 15.30
N GLU A 24 10.05 8.07 16.53
CA GLU A 24 10.31 6.82 17.25
C GLU A 24 9.04 6.09 17.69
N ASP A 25 7.96 6.82 17.96
CA ASP A 25 6.68 6.29 18.44
C ASP A 25 5.57 6.38 17.38
N ASP A 26 5.91 6.13 16.12
CA ASP A 26 5.02 6.19 14.97
C ASP A 26 4.53 7.59 14.50
N PRO A 27 4.57 8.70 15.26
CA PRO A 27 4.20 9.97 14.69
C PRO A 27 5.13 10.34 13.53
N VAL A 28 4.63 11.12 12.60
CA VAL A 28 5.45 11.72 11.55
C VAL A 28 5.91 13.11 11.98
N LEU A 29 7.05 13.51 11.45
CA LEU A 29 7.57 14.86 11.58
C LEU A 29 7.59 15.50 10.19
N LEU A 30 6.67 16.42 9.93
CA LEU A 30 6.64 17.20 8.70
C LEU A 30 7.92 18.05 8.61
N ARG A 31 8.64 17.98 7.49
CA ARG A 31 9.91 18.69 7.30
C ARG A 31 9.73 19.91 6.44
N GLU A 32 9.22 19.72 5.25
CA GLU A 32 9.01 20.78 4.26
C GLU A 32 7.91 20.40 3.28
N TRP A 33 7.32 21.37 2.60
CA TRP A 33 6.38 21.15 1.52
C TRP A 33 6.58 22.17 0.40
N ASP A 34 6.15 21.80 -0.80
CA ASP A 34 6.12 22.68 -1.94
C ASP A 34 4.88 23.58 -1.88
N ALA A 35 5.05 24.85 -1.51
CA ALA A 35 3.95 25.80 -1.45
C ALA A 35 3.26 26.00 -2.81
N SER A 36 3.96 25.80 -3.92
CA SER A 36 3.38 25.85 -5.27
C SER A 36 2.45 24.68 -5.57
N ALA A 37 2.55 23.60 -4.78
CA ALA A 37 1.74 22.39 -4.89
C ALA A 37 0.58 22.33 -3.89
N GLU A 38 0.27 23.42 -3.18
CA GLU A 38 -0.79 23.45 -2.15
C GLU A 38 -2.13 22.95 -2.70
N GLY A 39 -2.51 23.38 -3.90
CA GLY A 39 -3.72 22.93 -4.59
C GLY A 39 -3.70 21.47 -5.06
N LEU A 40 -2.58 20.77 -4.94
CA LEU A 40 -2.43 19.37 -5.27
C LEU A 40 -2.36 18.47 -4.04
N MET A 41 -2.43 19.03 -2.84
CA MET A 41 -2.44 18.25 -1.60
C MET A 41 -3.69 17.38 -1.51
N PRO A 42 -3.61 16.22 -0.83
CA PRO A 42 -4.79 15.40 -0.58
C PRO A 42 -5.90 16.19 0.10
N LEU A 43 -7.12 15.97 -0.34
CA LEU A 43 -8.27 16.62 0.28
C LEU A 43 -8.36 16.24 1.78
N GLY A 44 -8.45 17.26 2.64
CA GLY A 44 -8.53 17.09 4.08
C GLY A 44 -7.20 16.80 4.78
N LEU A 45 -6.07 16.87 4.05
CA LEU A 45 -4.76 16.82 4.68
C LEU A 45 -4.46 18.19 5.32
N GLU A 46 -4.30 18.19 6.63
CA GLU A 46 -3.75 19.33 7.37
C GLU A 46 -2.22 19.24 7.36
N LEU A 47 -1.53 20.35 7.01
CA LEU A 47 -0.07 20.42 6.93
C LEU A 47 0.55 20.60 8.32
N THR A 48 0.28 19.66 9.20
CA THR A 48 0.83 19.51 10.55
C THR A 48 1.28 18.07 10.76
N ASP A 49 2.13 17.81 11.74
CA ASP A 49 2.56 16.46 12.09
C ASP A 49 1.36 15.54 12.36
N GLU A 50 0.43 16.02 13.18
CA GLU A 50 -0.78 15.27 13.55
C GLU A 50 -1.72 15.07 12.34
N GLY A 51 -1.91 16.09 11.52
CA GLY A 51 -2.74 16.01 10.31
C GLY A 51 -2.19 15.02 9.31
N LEU A 52 -0.89 15.07 9.05
CA LEU A 52 -0.22 14.14 8.16
C LEU A 52 -0.28 12.70 8.70
N TRP A 53 0.00 12.50 10.01
CA TRP A 53 -0.11 11.19 10.63
C TRP A 53 -1.53 10.63 10.57
N ARG A 54 -2.54 11.46 10.85
CA ARG A 54 -3.95 11.09 10.73
C ARG A 54 -4.28 10.61 9.32
N TRP A 55 -3.86 11.38 8.31
CA TRP A 55 -4.10 11.03 6.91
C TRP A 55 -3.40 9.74 6.51
N LEU A 56 -2.11 9.59 6.82
CA LEU A 56 -1.34 8.36 6.55
C LEU A 56 -1.95 7.15 7.24
N SER A 57 -2.39 7.30 8.50
CA SER A 57 -2.98 6.20 9.27
C SER A 57 -4.25 5.64 8.64
N THR A 58 -4.99 6.43 7.86
CA THR A 58 -6.15 5.93 7.12
C THR A 58 -5.78 5.00 5.96
N ARG A 59 -4.51 4.98 5.59
CA ARG A 59 -4.01 4.20 4.44
C ARG A 59 -3.33 2.89 4.85
N ALA A 60 -3.07 2.71 6.11
CA ALA A 60 -2.55 1.46 6.65
C ALA A 60 -3.65 0.41 6.80
N ILE A 61 -3.28 -0.87 6.75
CA ILE A 61 -4.21 -1.98 7.01
C ILE A 61 -4.83 -1.85 8.41
N PRO A 62 -6.15 -1.96 8.55
CA PRO A 62 -6.78 -1.98 9.88
C PRO A 62 -6.33 -3.19 10.69
N GLN A 63 -5.97 -2.97 11.96
CA GLN A 63 -5.50 -4.05 12.86
C GLN A 63 -6.57 -5.14 13.09
N ASN A 64 -7.85 -4.79 13.01
CA ASN A 64 -8.96 -5.71 13.17
C ASN A 64 -9.32 -6.46 11.89
N ARG A 65 -8.58 -6.27 10.79
CA ARG A 65 -8.77 -7.06 9.58
C ARG A 65 -8.43 -8.52 9.84
N ARG A 66 -9.26 -9.42 9.32
CA ARG A 66 -8.99 -10.86 9.38
C ARG A 66 -7.61 -11.17 8.78
N PHE A 67 -6.80 -11.93 9.53
CA PHE A 67 -5.44 -12.33 9.17
C PHE A 67 -4.43 -11.16 9.00
N ALA A 68 -4.72 -9.98 9.59
CA ALA A 68 -3.78 -8.85 9.56
C ALA A 68 -2.42 -9.22 10.19
N THR A 69 -2.46 -9.96 11.31
CA THR A 69 -1.24 -10.40 12.02
C THR A 69 -0.40 -11.33 11.16
N GLU A 70 -1.01 -12.31 10.51
CA GLU A 70 -0.34 -13.27 9.63
C GLU A 70 0.26 -12.57 8.42
N LEU A 71 -0.48 -11.62 7.84
CA LEU A 71 -0.02 -10.84 6.71
C LEU A 71 1.19 -9.97 7.07
N CYS A 72 1.14 -9.24 8.18
CA CYS A 72 2.28 -8.46 8.67
C CYS A 72 3.48 -9.36 8.99
N ARG A 73 3.25 -10.50 9.65
CA ARG A 73 4.32 -11.47 9.97
C ARG A 73 5.00 -12.01 8.72
N SER A 74 4.28 -12.25 7.63
CA SER A 74 4.86 -12.69 6.34
C SER A 74 5.85 -11.69 5.76
N LEU A 75 5.76 -10.42 6.18
CA LEU A 75 6.64 -9.32 5.77
C LEU A 75 7.66 -8.94 6.85
N GLY A 76 7.72 -9.70 7.94
CA GLY A 76 8.61 -9.39 9.08
C GLY A 76 8.15 -8.19 9.91
N LEU A 77 6.87 -7.80 9.80
CA LEU A 77 6.29 -6.66 10.50
C LEU A 77 5.39 -7.11 11.66
N SER A 78 5.21 -6.21 12.64
CA SER A 78 4.13 -6.28 13.63
C SER A 78 2.92 -5.49 13.15
N THR A 79 1.72 -5.87 13.58
CA THR A 79 0.50 -5.06 13.34
C THR A 79 0.52 -3.72 14.04
N ASN A 80 1.40 -3.54 15.03
CA ASN A 80 1.59 -2.29 15.75
C ASN A 80 2.63 -1.37 15.07
N ASP A 81 3.44 -1.90 14.16
CA ASP A 81 4.44 -1.15 13.41
C ASP A 81 3.76 -0.44 12.22
N ARG A 82 3.07 0.64 12.50
CA ARG A 82 2.33 1.41 11.48
C ARG A 82 3.25 2.07 10.47
N SER A 83 4.36 2.63 10.92
CA SER A 83 5.36 3.23 10.03
C SER A 83 5.98 2.19 9.10
N GLY A 84 6.32 1.00 9.60
CA GLY A 84 6.78 -0.10 8.78
C GLY A 84 5.74 -0.58 7.77
N ILE A 85 4.47 -0.69 8.18
CA ILE A 85 3.36 -1.05 7.29
C ILE A 85 3.20 0.00 6.18
N LEU A 86 3.22 1.29 6.52
CA LEU A 86 3.11 2.39 5.56
C LEU A 86 4.30 2.41 4.59
N ALA A 87 5.53 2.23 5.09
CA ALA A 87 6.73 2.19 4.27
C ALA A 87 6.70 1.03 3.25
N VAL A 88 6.26 -0.16 3.68
CA VAL A 88 6.15 -1.35 2.81
C VAL A 88 5.01 -1.21 1.82
N SER A 89 3.84 -0.74 2.25
CA SER A 89 2.68 -0.53 1.37
C SER A 89 2.80 0.72 0.50
N LYS A 90 3.83 1.55 0.76
CA LYS A 90 4.01 2.87 0.15
C LYS A 90 2.78 3.79 0.33
N ALA A 91 1.96 3.53 1.34
CA ALA A 91 0.68 4.19 1.58
C ALA A 91 -0.21 4.27 0.33
N LEU A 92 -0.10 3.31 -0.59
CA LEU A 92 -0.86 3.25 -1.83
C LEU A 92 -2.36 3.02 -1.56
N SER A 93 -3.20 3.55 -2.45
CA SER A 93 -4.66 3.41 -2.40
C SER A 93 -5.21 3.16 -3.81
N LEU A 94 -6.39 2.51 -3.87
CA LEU A 94 -7.18 2.40 -5.11
C LEU A 94 -8.11 3.60 -5.33
N ASN A 95 -8.16 4.53 -4.39
CA ASN A 95 -9.06 5.70 -4.47
C ASN A 95 -8.39 6.91 -5.09
N ASP A 96 -7.05 6.94 -5.10
CA ASP A 96 -6.28 8.09 -5.56
C ASP A 96 -4.85 7.68 -6.00
N SER A 97 -4.07 8.64 -6.44
CA SER A 97 -2.69 8.44 -6.92
C SER A 97 -1.63 9.00 -5.97
N TYR A 98 -1.99 9.23 -4.71
CA TYR A 98 -1.01 9.62 -3.69
C TYR A 98 -0.32 8.38 -3.12
N TRP A 99 0.97 8.54 -2.85
CA TRP A 99 1.80 7.49 -2.28
C TRP A 99 3.03 8.08 -1.59
N ILE A 100 3.77 7.25 -0.85
CA ILE A 100 5.02 7.67 -0.20
C ILE A 100 6.19 6.87 -0.74
N ALA A 101 7.34 7.53 -0.83
CA ALA A 101 8.61 6.91 -1.18
C ALA A 101 9.74 7.54 -0.36
N PRO A 102 10.86 6.82 -0.13
CA PRO A 102 12.07 7.46 0.36
C PRO A 102 12.49 8.60 -0.55
N ALA A 103 12.93 9.74 0.00
CA ALA A 103 13.24 10.95 -0.77
C ALA A 103 14.31 10.75 -1.85
N ASN A 104 15.21 9.78 -1.65
CA ASN A 104 16.29 9.44 -2.59
C ASN A 104 15.96 8.21 -3.45
N SER A 105 14.70 7.77 -3.46
CA SER A 105 14.26 6.61 -4.25
C SER A 105 14.00 7.01 -5.70
N GLU A 106 14.47 6.19 -6.63
CA GLU A 106 14.15 6.25 -8.06
C GLU A 106 12.79 5.59 -8.38
N ASP A 107 12.02 5.21 -7.36
CA ASP A 107 10.71 4.60 -7.55
C ASP A 107 9.78 5.51 -8.34
N ALA A 108 9.17 4.95 -9.38
CA ALA A 108 8.15 5.60 -10.18
C ALA A 108 6.75 5.07 -9.84
N PHE A 109 5.74 5.93 -9.88
CA PHE A 109 4.35 5.55 -9.62
C PHE A 109 3.88 4.42 -10.54
N ALA A 110 4.26 4.46 -11.80
CA ALA A 110 3.90 3.44 -12.77
C ALA A 110 4.35 2.03 -12.37
N ALA A 111 5.49 1.92 -11.67
CA ALA A 111 6.05 0.63 -11.25
C ALA A 111 5.39 0.05 -9.99
N CYS A 112 4.68 0.86 -9.20
CA CYS A 112 4.16 0.43 -7.90
C CYS A 112 2.66 0.67 -7.68
N ASN A 113 1.97 1.43 -8.55
CA ASN A 113 0.56 1.74 -8.38
C ASN A 113 -0.31 0.47 -8.35
N LEU A 114 -1.47 0.56 -7.68
CA LEU A 114 -2.38 -0.57 -7.50
C LEU A 114 -3.34 -0.78 -8.68
N PHE A 115 -3.32 0.09 -9.70
CA PHE A 115 -4.21 0.03 -10.86
C PHE A 115 -3.65 -0.93 -11.92
N ASP A 116 -2.36 -0.81 -12.21
CA ASP A 116 -1.69 -1.51 -13.30
C ASP A 116 -0.86 -2.71 -12.81
N ASN A 117 -0.45 -2.70 -11.54
CA ASN A 117 0.41 -3.74 -10.99
C ASN A 117 -0.41 -4.86 -10.34
N GLY A 118 -0.04 -6.07 -10.66
CA GLY A 118 -0.72 -7.28 -10.19
C GLY A 118 -0.52 -7.53 -8.69
N PHE A 119 -1.48 -8.26 -8.12
CA PHE A 119 -1.42 -8.71 -6.73
C PHE A 119 -0.37 -9.81 -6.55
N SER A 120 0.34 -9.79 -5.42
CA SER A 120 1.12 -10.96 -5.00
C SER A 120 0.18 -12.11 -4.68
N SER A 121 0.28 -13.20 -5.45
CA SER A 121 -0.53 -14.40 -5.20
C SER A 121 -0.27 -15.01 -3.82
N VAL A 122 0.96 -14.88 -3.32
CA VAL A 122 1.37 -15.38 -2.01
C VAL A 122 0.70 -14.57 -0.88
N LEU A 123 0.80 -13.24 -0.93
CA LEU A 123 0.16 -12.39 0.07
C LEU A 123 -1.36 -12.45 -0.02
N ALA A 124 -1.91 -12.58 -1.23
CA ALA A 124 -3.33 -12.81 -1.41
C ALA A 124 -3.78 -14.12 -0.75
N ALA A 125 -3.00 -15.20 -0.89
CA ALA A 125 -3.26 -16.47 -0.22
C ALA A 125 -3.21 -16.34 1.30
N VAL A 126 -2.19 -15.66 1.87
CA VAL A 126 -2.10 -15.39 3.31
C VAL A 126 -3.29 -14.57 3.79
N ALA A 127 -3.63 -13.49 3.08
CA ALA A 127 -4.74 -12.61 3.43
C ALA A 127 -6.11 -13.32 3.39
N TYR A 128 -6.21 -14.40 2.62
CA TYR A 128 -7.46 -15.18 2.47
C TYR A 128 -7.52 -16.38 3.41
N THR A 129 -6.42 -17.10 3.59
CA THR A 129 -6.37 -18.38 4.33
C THR A 129 -5.79 -18.25 5.73
N GLY A 130 -4.98 -17.21 5.99
CA GLY A 130 -4.19 -17.06 7.21
C GLY A 130 -2.96 -17.95 7.29
N VAL A 131 -2.67 -18.72 6.24
CA VAL A 131 -1.48 -19.61 6.23
C VAL A 131 -0.28 -18.82 5.79
N VAL A 132 0.68 -18.65 6.69
CA VAL A 132 1.96 -17.97 6.40
C VAL A 132 2.82 -18.89 5.53
N SER A 133 3.22 -18.40 4.39
CA SER A 133 4.17 -19.09 3.50
C SER A 133 5.57 -18.52 3.71
N ASP A 134 6.55 -19.41 3.91
CA ASP A 134 7.95 -19.03 4.13
C ASP A 134 8.67 -18.68 2.82
N GLN A 135 7.99 -18.01 1.91
CA GLN A 135 8.52 -17.64 0.60
C GLN A 135 9.28 -16.32 0.66
N ARG A 136 10.58 -16.38 0.36
CA ARG A 136 11.46 -15.23 0.16
C ARG A 136 11.17 -14.60 -1.21
N GLY A 137 11.02 -13.29 -1.28
CA GLY A 137 10.88 -12.56 -2.55
C GLY A 137 9.53 -11.87 -2.76
N LEU A 138 8.87 -11.47 -1.67
CA LEU A 138 7.63 -10.69 -1.75
C LEU A 138 7.92 -9.26 -2.21
N THR A 139 7.13 -8.77 -3.16
CA THR A 139 7.20 -7.38 -3.60
C THR A 139 6.70 -6.47 -2.48
N PRO A 140 7.44 -5.42 -2.08
CA PRO A 140 7.09 -4.58 -0.93
C PRO A 140 5.75 -3.85 -1.08
N ALA A 141 5.43 -3.35 -2.26
CA ALA A 141 4.19 -2.62 -2.51
C ALA A 141 3.07 -3.60 -2.89
N THR A 142 2.17 -3.88 -1.96
CA THR A 142 1.07 -4.83 -2.19
C THR A 142 -0.25 -4.28 -1.72
N PRO A 143 -1.33 -4.43 -2.51
CA PRO A 143 -2.66 -3.97 -2.14
C PRO A 143 -3.20 -4.57 -0.84
N GLU A 144 -2.72 -5.75 -0.48
CA GLU A 144 -3.17 -6.48 0.72
C GLU A 144 -2.84 -5.73 2.01
N LEU A 145 -1.80 -4.90 2.00
CA LEU A 145 -1.41 -4.06 3.14
C LEU A 145 -2.14 -2.72 3.19
N THR A 146 -2.95 -2.41 2.20
CA THR A 146 -3.74 -1.17 2.14
C THR A 146 -5.14 -1.37 2.68
N THR A 147 -5.82 -0.28 3.03
CA THR A 147 -7.23 -0.31 3.44
C THR A 147 -8.14 -0.85 2.35
N ASN A 148 -7.76 -0.70 1.08
CA ASN A 148 -8.54 -1.09 -0.09
C ASN A 148 -8.33 -2.55 -0.51
N GLY A 149 -7.35 -3.26 0.04
CA GLY A 149 -7.10 -4.67 -0.25
C GLY A 149 -8.30 -5.59 0.05
N ASN A 150 -9.30 -5.13 0.83
CA ASN A 150 -10.54 -5.84 1.07
C ASN A 150 -11.56 -5.78 -0.07
N LEU A 151 -11.45 -4.81 -0.97
CA LEU A 151 -12.49 -4.54 -1.98
C LEU A 151 -12.43 -5.47 -3.20
N ARG A 152 -11.32 -6.14 -3.43
CA ARG A 152 -11.13 -7.01 -4.60
C ARG A 152 -11.26 -8.52 -4.33
N LYS A 153 -12.16 -8.93 -3.45
CA LYS A 153 -12.41 -10.36 -3.20
C LYS A 153 -13.05 -11.13 -4.37
N ALA A 154 -13.44 -10.49 -5.45
CA ALA A 154 -14.33 -11.10 -6.43
C ALA A 154 -13.80 -11.25 -7.86
N ALA A 155 -12.56 -10.92 -8.16
CA ALA A 155 -12.05 -11.11 -9.52
C ALA A 155 -11.33 -12.47 -9.68
N HIS A 156 -11.96 -13.55 -9.22
CA HIS A 156 -11.65 -14.86 -9.78
C HIS A 156 -12.31 -14.89 -11.17
N ARG A 157 -11.56 -14.56 -12.20
CA ARG A 157 -11.93 -14.91 -13.57
C ARG A 157 -11.94 -16.43 -13.66
N GLY A 158 -13.04 -17.01 -13.28
CA GLY A 158 -13.41 -18.34 -13.71
C GLY A 158 -13.49 -18.30 -15.21
N GLY A 159 -12.45 -18.77 -15.90
CA GLY A 159 -12.51 -19.06 -17.31
C GLY A 159 -13.66 -20.04 -17.52
N ARG A 160 -14.81 -19.55 -17.97
CA ARG A 160 -15.84 -20.42 -18.54
C ARG A 160 -15.22 -21.02 -19.80
N ARG A 161 -14.71 -22.23 -19.69
CA ARG A 161 -14.54 -23.06 -20.89
C ARG A 161 -15.93 -23.21 -21.49
N ALA A 162 -16.09 -22.68 -22.70
CA ALA A 162 -17.27 -22.98 -23.51
C ALA A 162 -17.34 -24.51 -23.68
N PRO A 163 -18.52 -25.12 -23.54
CA PRO A 163 -18.69 -26.54 -23.79
C PRO A 163 -18.41 -26.82 -25.29
N PRO A 164 -17.85 -27.98 -25.60
CA PRO A 164 -17.59 -28.34 -27.01
C PRO A 164 -18.93 -28.42 -27.75
N VAL A 165 -18.99 -27.74 -28.90
CA VAL A 165 -20.10 -27.85 -29.83
C VAL A 165 -20.05 -29.26 -30.40
N GLN A 166 -21.01 -30.12 -30.02
CA GLN A 166 -21.23 -31.38 -30.66
C GLN A 166 -21.78 -31.11 -32.07
N GLY A 167 -20.95 -31.39 -33.08
CA GLY A 167 -21.37 -31.41 -34.46
C GLY A 167 -22.38 -32.53 -34.65
N GLN A 168 -23.60 -32.20 -35.01
CA GLN A 168 -24.51 -33.16 -35.62
C GLN A 168 -24.17 -33.29 -37.10
N LEU A 169 -23.72 -34.51 -37.47
CA LEU A 169 -23.72 -35.04 -38.83
C LEU A 169 -25.16 -35.22 -39.29
N ARG A 170 -25.51 -34.61 -40.38
CA ARG A 170 -26.35 -35.17 -41.45
C ARG A 170 -26.00 -34.49 -42.75
#